data_dcaedf892e696a020cdacc53c8771505
#
_entry.id   dcaedf892e696a020cdacc53c8771505
#
_cell.length_a   1.000
_cell.length_b   1.000
_cell.length_c   1.000
_cell.angle_alpha   90.00
_cell.angle_beta   90.00
_cell.angle_gamma   90.00
#
_symmetry.space_group_name_H-M   'P 1'
#
loop_
_entity.id
_entity.type
_entity.pdbx_description
1 polymer ?
#
loop_
_entity_poly.entity_id
_entity_poly.type
_entity_poly.pdbx_seq_one_letter_code
_entity_poly.pdbx_strand_id
1 'polypeptide(L)'
;MKMVKSLLLGTAAGLIAVGGAQAADLPVKAKAVEYLKICTLYGAGFYYMPGTDTCIKLGGYLRADAVVGAGDYSFQQSSASGNQGSNNRLTNYWYSRARFDFNVDTRTATEYGVVRTYADMVFTYDSPSVTGSGGGTTAPTSAASLGLFHAFIQFAGFTFGRTVSIFDAPWQSYPAGGPDTVPGGSNHTNGVNQVAYTADFGQGITASLALQDESTATNGQSNLWNVSSGTAAQFVTGVYGTSAWGGTRSPDIIGQVRVDQAWGLFQLAAVAHDIHAGYYGATEVTGHPDDKWGWAVQAALSIKNIPTGAGDNINLQAVYTDGATRYNFQSLFPQSFFMFSGSGNGAYQSTGFAGIADGVFGVGTGIDTVKTWGVRGGYTHNWSPNWASGIYGGYAQLKYGDTGKALICTNFGAIALAGATCNPDFNFAVVGANTVWTPVKGLAFTADVSWSRLDQKYSGAIASPGIATAAKPAAVYELKDQNSVSMLLRAQRNF
;
A
#
# COMPACT_ATOMS: atom_id res chain seq x y z
N MET A 1 -20.02 43.55 54.65
CA MET A 1 -20.07 44.90 54.04
C MET A 1 -18.74 45.42 53.54
N LYS A 2 -17.55 44.88 53.90
CA LYS A 2 -16.24 45.35 53.35
C LYS A 2 -15.90 44.82 51.96
N MET A 3 -16.32 43.63 51.63
CA MET A 3 -16.05 43.02 50.30
C MET A 3 -16.82 43.69 49.12
N VAL A 4 -18.03 44.14 49.38
CA VAL A 4 -18.88 44.78 48.31
C VAL A 4 -18.35 46.16 47.94
N LYS A 5 -17.75 46.89 48.90
CA LYS A 5 -17.12 48.17 48.61
C LYS A 5 -15.83 48.09 47.82
N SER A 6 -15.05 47.01 47.99
CA SER A 6 -13.85 46.77 47.19
C SER A 6 -14.18 46.36 45.75
N LEU A 7 -15.31 45.65 45.53
CA LEU A 7 -15.76 45.27 44.20
C LEU A 7 -16.25 46.49 43.40
N LEU A 8 -16.99 47.40 44.03
CA LEU A 8 -17.50 48.61 43.39
C LEU A 8 -16.41 49.65 43.08
N LEU A 9 -15.34 49.70 43.89
CA LEU A 9 -14.21 50.60 43.63
C LEU A 9 -13.31 50.01 42.47
N GLY A 10 -13.17 48.71 42.38
CA GLY A 10 -12.42 48.05 41.33
C GLY A 10 -13.09 48.21 39.95
N THR A 11 -14.42 48.13 39.89
CA THR A 11 -15.20 48.31 38.62
C THR A 11 -15.21 49.77 38.17
N ALA A 12 -15.25 50.74 39.09
CA ALA A 12 -15.18 52.17 38.75
C ALA A 12 -13.79 52.59 38.22
N ALA A 13 -12.69 52.03 38.77
CA ALA A 13 -11.34 52.25 38.25
C ALA A 13 -11.12 51.61 36.86
N GLY A 14 -11.72 50.44 36.60
CA GLY A 14 -11.67 49.77 35.30
C GLY A 14 -12.40 50.55 34.20
N LEU A 15 -13.53 51.16 34.50
CA LEU A 15 -14.30 51.97 33.55
C LEU A 15 -13.65 53.32 33.20
N ILE A 16 -12.86 53.90 34.12
CA ILE A 16 -12.12 55.13 33.83
C ILE A 16 -10.88 54.84 32.98
N ALA A 17 -10.26 53.65 33.09
CA ALA A 17 -9.14 53.26 32.27
C ALA A 17 -9.53 52.96 30.81
N VAL A 18 -10.79 52.52 30.54
CA VAL A 18 -11.29 52.28 29.20
C VAL A 18 -11.72 53.57 28.47
N GLY A 19 -12.07 54.63 29.23
CA GLY A 19 -12.46 55.93 28.66
C GLY A 19 -11.28 56.82 28.22
N GLY A 20 -10.03 56.47 28.57
CA GLY A 20 -8.84 57.30 28.30
C GLY A 20 -8.00 56.86 27.07
N ALA A 21 -8.38 55.80 26.36
CA ALA A 21 -7.64 55.28 25.20
C ALA A 21 -8.23 55.70 23.83
N GLN A 22 -8.87 56.85 23.75
CA GLN A 22 -9.17 57.51 22.46
C GLN A 22 -8.08 58.55 22.15
N ALA A 23 -6.89 58.09 21.86
CA ALA A 23 -5.82 58.95 21.37
C ALA A 23 -5.33 58.45 20.04
N ALA A 24 -5.64 59.24 19.00
CA ALA A 24 -4.98 59.28 17.71
C ALA A 24 -5.19 58.08 16.79
N ASP A 25 -6.41 57.88 16.32
CA ASP A 25 -6.62 57.22 15.04
C ASP A 25 -6.33 58.25 13.91
N LEU A 26 -5.10 58.25 13.48
CA LEU A 26 -4.77 58.85 12.20
C LEU A 26 -5.36 57.93 11.13
N PRO A 27 -6.24 58.42 10.26
CA PRO A 27 -6.74 57.62 9.17
C PRO A 27 -5.67 57.45 8.11
N VAL A 28 -4.67 56.61 8.37
CA VAL A 28 -3.92 56.00 7.30
C VAL A 28 -4.82 54.89 6.81
N LYS A 29 -5.58 55.17 5.75
CA LYS A 29 -6.16 54.14 4.92
C LYS A 29 -4.98 53.26 4.47
N ALA A 30 -4.66 52.23 5.24
CA ALA A 30 -3.74 51.21 4.80
C ALA A 30 -4.34 50.69 3.52
N LYS A 31 -3.67 50.99 2.41
CA LYS A 31 -3.97 50.36 1.10
C LYS A 31 -4.03 48.88 1.40
N ALA A 32 -5.19 48.26 1.18
CA ALA A 32 -5.33 46.84 1.38
C ALA A 32 -4.17 46.19 0.62
N VAL A 33 -3.19 45.69 1.33
CA VAL A 33 -2.09 44.97 0.72
C VAL A 33 -2.71 43.70 0.21
N GLU A 34 -2.80 43.58 -1.08
CA GLU A 34 -3.28 42.35 -1.73
C GLU A 34 -2.21 41.27 -1.49
N TYR A 35 -2.32 40.62 -0.32
CA TYR A 35 -1.29 39.69 0.17
C TYR A 35 -1.19 38.42 -0.67
N LEU A 36 -2.22 38.10 -1.49
CA LEU A 36 -2.28 36.89 -2.32
C LEU A 36 -2.92 37.22 -3.67
N LYS A 37 -2.12 37.18 -4.73
CA LYS A 37 -2.63 37.24 -6.11
C LYS A 37 -3.09 35.85 -6.54
N ILE A 38 -4.38 35.68 -6.85
CA ILE A 38 -4.94 34.42 -7.33
C ILE A 38 -4.34 34.09 -8.70
N CYS A 39 -3.89 32.83 -8.88
CA CYS A 39 -3.43 32.28 -10.14
C CYS A 39 -4.56 31.42 -10.75
N THR A 40 -5.30 31.98 -11.72
CA THR A 40 -6.43 31.29 -12.38
C THR A 40 -5.99 30.35 -13.48
N LEU A 41 -4.76 30.47 -13.96
CA LEU A 41 -4.21 29.73 -15.12
C LEU A 41 -4.26 28.20 -14.94
N TYR A 42 -4.10 27.70 -13.70
CA TYR A 42 -4.00 26.29 -13.38
C TYR A 42 -5.20 25.75 -12.59
N GLY A 43 -6.28 26.54 -12.50
CA GLY A 43 -7.51 26.17 -11.81
C GLY A 43 -7.60 26.70 -10.38
N ALA A 44 -8.65 26.27 -9.65
CA ALA A 44 -8.94 26.77 -8.33
C ALA A 44 -7.91 26.33 -7.28
N GLY A 45 -7.61 27.22 -6.33
CA GLY A 45 -6.72 26.96 -5.21
C GLY A 45 -5.25 27.29 -5.47
N PHE A 46 -4.91 27.76 -6.68
CA PHE A 46 -3.57 28.27 -6.97
C PHE A 46 -3.47 29.78 -6.70
N TYR A 47 -2.34 30.22 -6.19
CA TYR A 47 -1.98 31.63 -6.01
C TYR A 47 -0.50 31.86 -6.36
N TYR A 48 -0.19 33.08 -6.82
CA TYR A 48 1.20 33.40 -7.16
C TYR A 48 2.08 33.49 -5.91
N MET A 49 3.24 32.89 -5.98
CA MET A 49 4.29 33.11 -4.98
C MET A 49 4.79 34.55 -5.09
N PRO A 50 4.85 35.34 -3.98
CA PRO A 50 5.26 36.72 -4.02
C PRO A 50 6.61 36.91 -4.71
N GLY A 51 6.67 37.84 -5.69
CA GLY A 51 7.90 38.17 -6.44
C GLY A 51 8.30 37.16 -7.51
N THR A 52 7.43 36.22 -7.85
CA THR A 52 7.69 35.20 -8.91
C THR A 52 6.51 35.03 -9.83
N ASP A 53 6.77 34.38 -11.02
CA ASP A 53 5.73 33.91 -11.94
C ASP A 53 5.23 32.49 -11.63
N THR A 54 5.63 31.92 -10.50
CA THR A 54 5.29 30.59 -10.07
C THR A 54 3.97 30.61 -9.29
N CYS A 55 3.04 29.76 -9.70
CA CYS A 55 1.81 29.48 -8.98
C CYS A 55 2.02 28.30 -8.03
N ILE A 56 1.51 28.40 -6.82
CA ILE A 56 1.57 27.36 -5.78
C ILE A 56 0.17 27.02 -5.30
N LYS A 57 -0.07 25.72 -5.06
CA LYS A 57 -1.25 25.21 -4.38
C LYS A 57 -0.81 24.32 -3.23
N LEU A 58 -1.39 24.57 -2.06
CA LEU A 58 -1.25 23.72 -0.87
C LEU A 58 -2.52 22.89 -0.72
N GLY A 59 -2.36 21.67 -0.27
CA GLY A 59 -3.47 20.74 -0.06
C GLY A 59 -3.08 19.58 0.82
N GLY A 60 -4.00 18.63 0.99
CA GLY A 60 -3.76 17.47 1.80
C GLY A 60 -5.01 16.96 2.47
N TYR A 61 -4.82 16.11 3.48
CA TYR A 61 -5.91 15.62 4.31
C TYR A 61 -5.47 15.33 5.74
N LEU A 62 -6.45 15.36 6.63
CA LEU A 62 -6.38 14.72 7.94
C LEU A 62 -7.24 13.47 7.92
N ARG A 63 -6.71 12.37 8.46
CA ARG A 63 -7.38 11.07 8.48
C ARG A 63 -7.22 10.43 9.86
N ALA A 64 -8.32 9.85 10.35
CA ALA A 64 -8.33 8.97 11.50
C ALA A 64 -8.93 7.64 11.08
N ASP A 65 -8.22 6.54 11.35
CA ASP A 65 -8.64 5.18 11.06
C ASP A 65 -8.74 4.36 12.34
N ALA A 66 -9.71 3.45 12.37
CA ALA A 66 -9.80 2.37 13.33
C ALA A 66 -10.03 1.07 12.57
N VAL A 67 -9.20 0.06 12.84
CA VAL A 67 -9.32 -1.27 12.22
C VAL A 67 -9.63 -2.28 13.30
N VAL A 68 -10.65 -3.10 13.07
CA VAL A 68 -11.10 -4.17 13.98
C VAL A 68 -10.87 -5.51 13.30
N GLY A 69 -10.29 -6.44 14.04
CA GLY A 69 -10.02 -7.80 13.55
C GLY A 69 -8.74 -7.92 12.71
N ALA A 70 -8.06 -6.83 12.40
CA ALA A 70 -6.74 -6.83 11.79
C ALA A 70 -5.70 -6.26 12.77
N GLY A 71 -4.48 -6.74 12.67
CA GLY A 71 -3.39 -6.30 13.55
C GLY A 71 -2.68 -5.06 13.08
N ASP A 72 -2.99 -4.56 11.89
CA ASP A 72 -2.40 -3.37 11.30
C ASP A 72 -3.38 -2.69 10.32
N TYR A 73 -2.96 -1.54 9.80
CA TYR A 73 -3.75 -0.76 8.87
C TYR A 73 -3.90 -1.41 7.49
N SER A 74 -2.95 -2.23 7.10
CA SER A 74 -2.99 -2.86 5.77
C SER A 74 -4.17 -3.82 5.60
N PHE A 75 -4.93 -4.04 6.67
CA PHE A 75 -6.17 -4.78 6.67
C PHE A 75 -6.00 -6.28 6.44
N GLN A 76 -4.77 -6.72 6.48
CA GLN A 76 -4.46 -8.12 6.24
C GLN A 76 -4.02 -8.81 7.51
N GLN A 77 -4.61 -9.94 7.70
CA GLN A 77 -4.26 -10.85 8.77
C GLN A 77 -3.45 -12.01 8.19
N SER A 78 -2.44 -11.66 7.44
CA SER A 78 -1.65 -12.61 6.66
C SER A 78 -0.37 -13.04 7.33
N SER A 79 -0.02 -12.41 8.46
CA SER A 79 1.19 -12.72 9.21
C SER A 79 0.90 -12.75 10.72
N ALA A 80 1.89 -12.53 11.57
CA ALA A 80 1.73 -12.57 13.02
C ALA A 80 0.76 -11.51 13.59
N SER A 81 0.45 -10.46 12.83
CA SER A 81 -0.53 -9.45 13.19
C SER A 81 -1.96 -9.90 12.86
N GLY A 82 -2.95 -9.32 13.53
CA GLY A 82 -4.35 -9.62 13.32
C GLY A 82 -4.88 -10.87 14.05
N ASN A 83 -6.20 -11.01 14.05
CA ASN A 83 -6.86 -12.05 14.82
C ASN A 83 -6.62 -13.46 14.25
N GLN A 84 -6.45 -13.62 12.96
CA GLN A 84 -6.11 -14.89 12.33
C GLN A 84 -4.60 -15.04 12.07
N GLY A 85 -3.81 -13.98 12.18
CA GLY A 85 -2.36 -14.07 12.12
C GLY A 85 -1.83 -14.96 13.24
N SER A 86 -1.39 -14.40 14.34
CA SER A 86 -0.94 -15.19 15.50
C SER A 86 -2.06 -15.99 16.16
N ASN A 87 -3.28 -15.48 16.12
CA ASN A 87 -4.46 -16.06 16.80
C ASN A 87 -4.13 -16.53 18.23
N ASN A 88 -3.59 -15.64 19.03
CA ASN A 88 -3.24 -15.86 20.43
C ASN A 88 -3.41 -14.57 21.24
N ARG A 89 -3.00 -14.60 22.53
CA ARG A 89 -3.18 -13.48 23.46
C ARG A 89 -2.38 -12.22 23.11
N LEU A 90 -1.36 -12.32 22.25
CA LEU A 90 -0.49 -11.22 21.84
C LEU A 90 -0.92 -10.58 20.51
N THR A 91 -2.18 -10.68 20.16
CA THR A 91 -2.75 -10.18 18.92
C THR A 91 -3.47 -8.85 19.16
N ASN A 92 -3.21 -7.86 18.35
CA ASN A 92 -4.00 -6.63 18.31
C ASN A 92 -5.34 -6.90 17.61
N TYR A 93 -6.45 -6.73 18.33
CA TYR A 93 -7.80 -6.79 17.78
C TYR A 93 -8.34 -5.41 17.39
N TRP A 94 -7.70 -4.36 17.90
CA TRP A 94 -7.99 -2.97 17.62
C TRP A 94 -6.70 -2.26 17.22
N TYR A 95 -6.72 -1.62 16.06
CA TYR A 95 -5.61 -0.83 15.56
C TYR A 95 -6.12 0.53 15.15
N SER A 96 -5.42 1.60 15.49
CA SER A 96 -5.79 2.96 15.13
C SER A 96 -4.65 3.71 14.46
N ARG A 97 -5.00 4.63 13.56
CA ARG A 97 -4.07 5.50 12.85
C ARG A 97 -4.58 6.92 12.88
N ALA A 98 -3.69 7.87 13.14
CA ALA A 98 -3.87 9.27 12.79
C ALA A 98 -2.86 9.62 11.69
N ARG A 99 -3.33 10.27 10.61
CA ARG A 99 -2.49 10.62 9.47
C ARG A 99 -2.76 12.05 9.03
N PHE A 100 -1.67 12.79 8.79
CA PHE A 100 -1.67 14.09 8.15
C PHE A 100 -0.89 13.99 6.84
N ASP A 101 -1.55 14.30 5.75
CA ASP A 101 -0.99 14.41 4.41
C ASP A 101 -0.88 15.87 4.06
N PHE A 102 0.29 16.29 3.61
CA PHE A 102 0.55 17.65 3.16
C PHE A 102 1.22 17.64 1.80
N ASN A 103 0.55 18.25 0.83
CA ASN A 103 1.08 18.33 -0.52
C ASN A 103 1.23 19.76 -1.03
N VAL A 104 2.22 19.94 -1.90
CA VAL A 104 2.59 21.18 -2.54
C VAL A 104 2.68 20.95 -4.04
N ASP A 105 1.88 21.66 -4.85
CA ASP A 105 1.91 21.66 -6.32
C ASP A 105 2.37 23.05 -6.79
N THR A 106 3.50 23.14 -7.47
CA THR A 106 3.94 24.40 -8.09
C THR A 106 3.91 24.29 -9.60
N ARG A 107 3.56 25.40 -10.28
CA ARG A 107 3.50 25.47 -11.73
C ARG A 107 4.01 26.80 -12.23
N THR A 108 4.91 26.74 -13.20
CA THR A 108 5.50 27.91 -13.86
C THR A 108 5.34 27.76 -15.38
N ALA A 109 4.73 28.74 -16.04
CA ALA A 109 4.67 28.78 -17.50
C ALA A 109 6.05 29.17 -18.06
N THR A 110 6.51 28.44 -19.08
CA THR A 110 7.73 28.74 -19.81
C THR A 110 7.46 28.72 -21.32
N GLU A 111 8.39 29.16 -22.11
CA GLU A 111 8.31 29.09 -23.59
C GLU A 111 8.25 27.64 -24.13
N TYR A 112 8.73 26.66 -23.34
CA TYR A 112 8.71 25.22 -23.68
C TYR A 112 7.58 24.45 -23.04
N GLY A 113 6.63 25.14 -22.39
CA GLY A 113 5.50 24.53 -21.68
C GLY A 113 5.54 24.77 -20.17
N VAL A 114 4.70 24.06 -19.44
CA VAL A 114 4.58 24.19 -17.98
C VAL A 114 5.62 23.33 -17.29
N VAL A 115 6.44 23.92 -16.42
CA VAL A 115 7.22 23.20 -15.42
C VAL A 115 6.33 23.01 -14.19
N ARG A 116 6.10 21.78 -13.79
CA ARG A 116 5.36 21.42 -12.57
C ARG A 116 6.28 20.72 -11.59
N THR A 117 6.24 21.12 -10.32
CA THR A 117 6.79 20.31 -9.23
C THR A 117 5.67 19.89 -8.29
N TYR A 118 5.77 18.68 -7.77
CA TYR A 118 4.82 18.17 -6.80
C TYR A 118 5.56 17.43 -5.69
N ALA A 119 5.21 17.73 -4.44
CA ALA A 119 5.69 17.00 -3.28
C ALA A 119 4.51 16.63 -2.39
N ASP A 120 4.55 15.42 -1.84
CA ASP A 120 3.52 14.84 -0.97
C ASP A 120 4.19 14.17 0.23
N MET A 121 3.98 14.73 1.39
CA MET A 121 4.56 14.32 2.66
C MET A 121 3.47 13.80 3.58
N VAL A 122 3.65 12.57 4.07
CA VAL A 122 2.66 11.89 4.89
C VAL A 122 3.23 11.61 6.28
N PHE A 123 2.63 12.25 7.26
CA PHE A 123 2.92 12.03 8.69
C PHE A 123 1.91 11.04 9.23
N THR A 124 2.37 9.94 9.78
CA THR A 124 1.51 8.88 10.30
C THR A 124 1.88 8.56 11.75
N TYR A 125 0.87 8.36 12.58
CA TYR A 125 1.00 7.84 13.94
C TYR A 125 0.08 6.64 14.10
N ASP A 126 0.67 5.47 14.31
CA ASP A 126 -0.02 4.19 14.34
C ASP A 126 -0.01 3.56 15.73
N SER A 127 -1.02 2.73 16.01
CA SER A 127 -0.96 1.81 17.15
C SER A 127 0.28 0.93 17.03
N PRO A 128 1.02 0.71 18.12
CA PRO A 128 2.17 -0.17 18.09
C PRO A 128 1.75 -1.61 17.81
N SER A 129 2.54 -2.32 17.01
CA SER A 129 2.38 -3.75 16.83
C SER A 129 2.84 -4.50 18.07
N VAL A 130 2.07 -5.51 18.49
CA VAL A 130 2.51 -6.45 19.52
C VAL A 130 3.32 -7.54 18.83
N THR A 131 4.65 -7.53 19.01
CA THR A 131 5.50 -8.62 18.54
C THR A 131 5.60 -9.69 19.61
N GLY A 132 5.23 -10.93 19.26
CA GLY A 132 5.14 -12.06 20.18
C GLY A 132 6.47 -12.70 20.57
N SER A 133 7.56 -11.97 20.72
CA SER A 133 8.79 -12.54 21.27
C SER A 133 8.79 -12.48 22.78
N GLY A 134 8.49 -13.60 23.40
CA GLY A 134 8.83 -13.97 24.75
C GLY A 134 8.95 -12.89 25.81
N GLY A 135 7.83 -12.36 26.32
CA GLY A 135 7.81 -11.60 27.57
C GLY A 135 8.65 -10.31 27.64
N GLY A 136 9.31 -9.95 26.59
CA GLY A 136 10.01 -8.69 26.48
C GLY A 136 8.99 -7.60 26.15
N THR A 137 8.66 -6.78 27.13
CA THR A 137 8.09 -5.46 26.91
C THR A 137 9.13 -4.62 26.18
N THR A 138 9.28 -4.80 24.88
CA THR A 138 9.69 -3.65 24.08
C THR A 138 8.54 -2.66 24.27
N ALA A 139 8.83 -1.61 25.05
CA ALA A 139 7.92 -0.49 25.16
C ALA A 139 7.47 -0.16 23.72
N PRO A 140 6.16 -0.02 23.46
CA PRO A 140 5.70 0.29 22.13
C PRO A 140 6.40 1.58 21.72
N THR A 141 7.41 1.45 20.88
CA THR A 141 7.97 2.62 20.23
C THR A 141 6.84 3.17 19.41
N SER A 142 6.44 4.41 19.70
CA SER A 142 5.42 5.10 18.94
C SER A 142 5.68 4.89 17.46
N ALA A 143 4.73 4.34 16.74
CA ALA A 143 4.86 4.08 15.30
C ALA A 143 4.64 5.39 14.52
N ALA A 144 5.34 6.46 14.93
CA ALA A 144 5.37 7.70 14.17
C ALA A 144 6.27 7.50 12.94
N SER A 145 5.76 7.82 11.78
CA SER A 145 6.52 7.77 10.53
C SER A 145 6.28 9.01 9.68
N LEU A 146 7.32 9.47 9.01
CA LEU A 146 7.27 10.45 7.93
C LEU A 146 7.62 9.73 6.63
N GLY A 147 6.70 9.76 5.67
CA GLY A 147 6.91 9.22 4.34
C GLY A 147 6.90 10.33 3.29
N LEU A 148 7.84 10.30 2.36
CA LEU A 148 7.78 11.07 1.14
C LEU A 148 7.11 10.19 0.08
N PHE A 149 5.79 10.38 -0.14
CA PHE A 149 5.04 9.55 -1.07
C PHE A 149 5.30 9.98 -2.51
N HIS A 150 5.25 11.27 -2.77
CA HIS A 150 5.54 11.81 -4.09
C HIS A 150 6.54 12.96 -3.99
N ALA A 151 7.47 13.01 -4.94
CA ALA A 151 8.39 14.12 -5.16
C ALA A 151 8.88 14.07 -6.60
N PHE A 152 8.29 14.88 -7.48
CA PHE A 152 8.61 14.82 -8.90
C PHE A 152 8.56 16.17 -9.60
N ILE A 153 9.23 16.21 -10.74
CA ILE A 153 9.22 17.31 -11.70
C ILE A 153 8.58 16.80 -12.99
N GLN A 154 7.64 17.56 -13.55
CA GLN A 154 7.09 17.31 -14.88
C GLN A 154 7.42 18.47 -15.82
N PHE A 155 7.89 18.13 -17.03
CA PHE A 155 8.20 19.10 -18.07
C PHE A 155 8.19 18.44 -19.45
N ALA A 156 7.52 19.04 -20.42
CA ALA A 156 7.51 18.62 -21.83
C ALA A 156 7.21 17.11 -22.04
N GLY A 157 6.27 16.55 -21.28
CA GLY A 157 5.89 15.12 -21.31
C GLY A 157 6.76 14.22 -20.44
N PHE A 158 7.89 14.71 -19.94
CA PHE A 158 8.74 13.96 -19.00
C PHE A 158 8.23 14.08 -17.56
N THR A 159 8.43 13.02 -16.79
CA THR A 159 8.27 12.98 -15.33
C THR A 159 9.55 12.41 -14.74
N PHE A 160 10.17 13.14 -13.80
CA PHE A 160 11.39 12.77 -13.11
C PHE A 160 11.13 12.73 -11.61
N GLY A 161 11.40 11.62 -10.95
CA GLY A 161 11.35 11.51 -9.50
C GLY A 161 10.35 10.45 -9.02
N ARG A 162 9.88 10.61 -7.78
CA ARG A 162 9.05 9.63 -7.08
C ARG A 162 7.57 9.93 -7.29
N THR A 163 6.85 9.00 -7.91
CA THR A 163 5.38 9.08 -8.09
C THR A 163 4.80 7.70 -8.37
N VAL A 164 3.49 7.63 -8.57
CA VAL A 164 2.80 6.37 -8.95
C VAL A 164 3.40 5.81 -10.23
N SER A 165 3.62 4.50 -10.28
CA SER A 165 4.10 3.81 -11.48
C SER A 165 3.14 4.00 -12.65
N ILE A 166 3.68 4.16 -13.85
CA ILE A 166 2.86 4.15 -15.07
C ILE A 166 2.25 2.76 -15.34
N PHE A 167 2.75 1.70 -14.73
CA PHE A 167 2.15 0.38 -14.82
C PHE A 167 0.79 0.31 -14.10
N ASP A 168 0.61 1.05 -13.01
CA ASP A 168 -0.57 0.99 -12.18
C ASP A 168 -1.83 1.48 -12.90
N ALA A 169 -2.96 0.83 -12.63
CA ALA A 169 -4.26 1.36 -12.99
C ALA A 169 -4.59 2.59 -12.11
N PRO A 170 -5.36 3.57 -12.59
CA PRO A 170 -5.71 4.77 -11.80
C PRO A 170 -6.48 4.49 -10.49
N TRP A 171 -6.98 3.28 -10.31
CA TRP A 171 -7.67 2.80 -9.11
C TRP A 171 -6.85 1.70 -8.40
N GLN A 172 -5.60 1.95 -8.07
CA GLN A 172 -4.64 0.93 -7.61
C GLN A 172 -5.15 0.03 -6.48
N SER A 173 -5.82 0.57 -5.49
CA SER A 173 -6.30 -0.20 -4.35
C SER A 173 -7.59 -0.92 -4.65
N TYR A 174 -8.56 -0.25 -5.23
CA TYR A 174 -9.88 -0.72 -5.61
C TYR A 174 -10.86 0.43 -5.52
N PRO A 175 -12.09 0.25 -6.01
CA PRO A 175 -13.08 1.31 -6.00
C PRO A 175 -13.49 1.66 -4.56
N ALA A 176 -13.57 2.89 -4.22
CA ALA A 176 -14.11 3.46 -3.00
C ALA A 176 -13.18 3.54 -1.75
N GLY A 177 -11.87 3.33 -1.86
CA GLY A 177 -10.91 3.73 -0.83
C GLY A 177 -10.73 2.78 0.36
N GLY A 178 -10.98 1.46 0.23
CA GLY A 178 -10.80 0.44 1.25
C GLY A 178 -9.36 -0.01 1.51
N PRO A 179 -9.08 -1.30 1.64
CA PRO A 179 -7.77 -1.77 2.02
C PRO A 179 -6.74 -1.54 0.92
N ASP A 180 -5.53 -1.19 1.31
CA ASP A 180 -4.40 -0.97 0.41
C ASP A 180 -3.86 -2.28 -0.22
N THR A 181 -4.50 -3.42 0.05
CA THR A 181 -3.90 -4.74 -0.13
C THR A 181 -4.81 -5.75 -0.81
N VAL A 182 -5.48 -5.36 -1.89
CA VAL A 182 -6.26 -6.28 -2.74
C VAL A 182 -5.35 -6.86 -3.82
N PRO A 183 -5.16 -8.20 -3.91
CA PRO A 183 -4.34 -8.82 -4.96
C PRO A 183 -4.96 -8.65 -6.35
N GLY A 184 -4.22 -8.93 -7.39
CA GLY A 184 -4.70 -8.86 -8.78
C GLY A 184 -4.23 -7.63 -9.54
N GLY A 185 -3.15 -6.99 -9.09
CA GLY A 185 -2.50 -5.85 -9.73
C GLY A 185 -1.52 -5.14 -8.82
N SER A 186 -0.69 -4.28 -9.40
CA SER A 186 0.28 -3.47 -8.65
C SER A 186 -0.38 -2.30 -7.90
N ASN A 187 0.32 -1.78 -6.90
CA ASN A 187 -0.08 -0.60 -6.15
C ASN A 187 1.15 0.19 -5.66
N HIS A 188 1.49 1.23 -6.37
CA HIS A 188 2.57 2.17 -6.03
C HIS A 188 2.02 3.52 -5.52
N THR A 189 0.91 3.50 -4.78
CA THR A 189 0.30 4.72 -4.21
C THR A 189 1.29 5.52 -3.35
N ASN A 190 2.22 4.85 -2.67
CA ASN A 190 3.28 5.51 -1.89
C ASN A 190 4.47 5.95 -2.75
N GLY A 191 4.35 5.84 -4.06
CA GLY A 191 5.37 6.26 -5.02
C GLY A 191 6.51 5.26 -5.24
N VAL A 192 7.16 5.39 -6.37
CA VAL A 192 8.36 4.69 -6.80
C VAL A 192 9.21 5.67 -7.63
N ASN A 193 10.54 5.58 -7.52
CA ASN A 193 11.43 6.45 -8.29
C ASN A 193 11.43 6.04 -9.75
N GLN A 194 11.21 7.00 -10.65
CA GLN A 194 11.14 6.74 -12.09
C GLN A 194 11.54 7.95 -12.93
N VAL A 195 11.91 7.65 -14.16
CA VAL A 195 11.98 8.60 -15.27
C VAL A 195 11.01 8.11 -16.33
N ALA A 196 10.00 8.90 -16.64
CA ALA A 196 8.96 8.53 -17.59
C ALA A 196 8.77 9.62 -18.63
N TYR A 197 8.40 9.21 -19.85
CA TYR A 197 7.93 10.08 -20.91
C TYR A 197 6.54 9.64 -21.34
N THR A 198 5.62 10.59 -21.45
CA THR A 198 4.24 10.37 -21.93
C THR A 198 3.99 11.22 -23.16
N ALA A 199 3.73 10.56 -24.28
CA ALA A 199 3.26 11.18 -25.51
C ALA A 199 1.73 11.26 -25.47
N ASP A 200 1.18 12.44 -25.77
CA ASP A 200 -0.26 12.67 -25.92
C ASP A 200 -0.58 12.77 -27.43
N PHE A 201 -1.44 11.87 -27.89
CA PHE A 201 -1.89 11.81 -29.30
C PHE A 201 -3.22 12.53 -29.51
N GLY A 202 -3.72 13.18 -28.49
CA GLY A 202 -5.04 13.82 -28.50
C GLY A 202 -6.18 12.81 -28.28
N GLN A 203 -7.39 13.34 -28.13
CA GLN A 203 -8.61 12.56 -27.92
C GLN A 203 -8.52 11.57 -26.75
N GLY A 204 -7.69 11.87 -25.73
CA GLY A 204 -7.50 11.02 -24.55
C GLY A 204 -6.65 9.77 -24.79
N ILE A 205 -5.92 9.70 -25.91
CA ILE A 205 -5.00 8.59 -26.21
C ILE A 205 -3.59 9.02 -25.81
N THR A 206 -2.96 8.25 -24.94
CA THR A 206 -1.57 8.46 -24.51
C THR A 206 -0.77 7.17 -24.60
N ALA A 207 0.53 7.31 -24.84
CA ALA A 207 1.49 6.22 -24.67
C ALA A 207 2.65 6.69 -23.79
N SER A 208 3.12 5.83 -22.91
CA SER A 208 4.17 6.14 -21.95
C SER A 208 5.25 5.08 -21.94
N LEU A 209 6.49 5.52 -21.71
CA LEU A 209 7.65 4.66 -21.46
C LEU A 209 8.33 5.15 -20.17
N ALA A 210 8.69 4.24 -19.27
CA ALA A 210 9.41 4.57 -18.04
C ALA A 210 10.56 3.63 -17.75
N LEU A 211 11.56 4.17 -17.08
CA LEU A 211 12.59 3.45 -16.34
C LEU A 211 12.28 3.64 -14.86
N GLN A 212 12.00 2.54 -14.15
CA GLN A 212 11.53 2.55 -12.76
C GLN A 212 12.48 1.75 -11.87
N ASP A 213 12.82 2.29 -10.72
CA ASP A 213 13.55 1.55 -9.68
C ASP A 213 12.55 0.94 -8.68
N GLU A 214 12.12 -0.29 -8.95
CA GLU A 214 11.13 -1.01 -8.14
C GLU A 214 11.59 -1.17 -6.69
N SER A 215 12.90 -1.24 -6.43
CA SER A 215 13.45 -1.37 -5.07
C SER A 215 13.11 -0.17 -4.17
N THR A 216 12.74 0.97 -4.73
CA THR A 216 12.35 2.18 -4.00
C THR A 216 10.86 2.22 -3.64
N ALA A 217 10.02 1.34 -4.19
CA ALA A 217 8.62 1.22 -3.80
C ALA A 217 8.50 0.59 -2.40
N THR A 218 7.40 0.86 -1.72
CA THR A 218 7.11 0.22 -0.42
C THR A 218 6.90 -1.28 -0.62
N ASN A 219 7.77 -2.12 -0.03
CA ASN A 219 7.81 -3.56 -0.29
C ASN A 219 7.85 -3.92 -1.80
N GLY A 220 8.35 -3.01 -2.62
CA GLY A 220 8.37 -3.17 -4.07
C GLY A 220 9.25 -4.31 -4.50
N GLN A 221 10.41 -4.45 -3.86
CA GLN A 221 11.30 -5.57 -4.09
C GLN A 221 10.68 -6.86 -3.54
N SER A 222 10.53 -7.85 -4.37
CA SER A 222 10.13 -9.19 -3.98
C SER A 222 11.33 -10.02 -3.51
N ASN A 223 11.06 -11.15 -2.84
CA ASN A 223 12.12 -12.05 -2.42
C ASN A 223 12.71 -12.81 -3.62
N LEU A 224 14.02 -13.01 -3.58
CA LEU A 224 14.74 -13.94 -4.45
C LEU A 224 15.40 -14.98 -3.54
N TRP A 225 14.77 -16.13 -3.36
CA TRP A 225 15.16 -17.04 -2.29
C TRP A 225 16.26 -18.01 -2.69
N ASN A 226 17.36 -17.94 -1.92
CA ASN A 226 18.32 -19.03 -1.84
C ASN A 226 17.83 -20.06 -0.80
N VAL A 227 17.21 -21.13 -1.29
CA VAL A 227 16.60 -22.15 -0.42
C VAL A 227 17.64 -22.99 0.31
N SER A 228 18.87 -23.06 -0.18
CA SER A 228 19.95 -23.78 0.49
C SER A 228 20.33 -23.17 1.85
N SER A 229 19.98 -21.91 2.09
CA SER A 229 20.19 -21.20 3.37
C SER A 229 18.93 -21.17 4.24
N GLY A 230 17.83 -21.81 3.83
CA GLY A 230 16.57 -21.84 4.55
C GLY A 230 16.61 -22.74 5.79
N THR A 231 15.86 -22.37 6.82
CA THR A 231 15.69 -23.15 8.04
C THR A 231 14.25 -23.59 8.23
N ALA A 232 14.04 -24.70 8.94
CA ALA A 232 12.72 -25.21 9.28
C ALA A 232 11.84 -24.17 10.01
N ALA A 233 12.42 -23.31 10.84
CA ALA A 233 11.70 -22.26 11.56
C ALA A 233 11.24 -21.12 10.62
N GLN A 234 12.02 -20.77 9.62
CA GLN A 234 11.65 -19.80 8.60
C GLN A 234 10.54 -20.35 7.70
N PHE A 235 10.64 -21.62 7.34
CA PHE A 235 9.72 -22.28 6.43
C PHE A 235 8.24 -22.11 6.85
N VAL A 236 7.94 -22.34 8.14
CA VAL A 236 6.57 -22.23 8.68
C VAL A 236 6.05 -20.79 8.76
N THR A 237 6.85 -19.81 8.38
CA THR A 237 6.45 -18.40 8.26
C THR A 237 6.31 -17.96 6.80
N GLY A 238 6.33 -18.91 5.84
CA GLY A 238 6.29 -18.60 4.41
C GLY A 238 7.60 -17.99 3.86
N VAL A 239 8.71 -18.18 4.57
CA VAL A 239 10.06 -17.74 4.16
C VAL A 239 10.88 -18.96 3.82
N TYR A 240 10.99 -19.28 2.53
CA TYR A 240 11.57 -20.56 2.08
C TYR A 240 13.10 -20.53 1.95
N GLY A 241 13.73 -19.41 2.28
CA GLY A 241 15.17 -19.23 2.25
C GLY A 241 15.58 -17.82 2.67
N THR A 242 16.86 -17.51 2.62
CA THR A 242 17.31 -16.13 2.78
C THR A 242 17.07 -15.37 1.48
N SER A 243 16.54 -14.14 1.56
CA SER A 243 16.48 -13.28 0.39
C SER A 243 17.90 -12.97 -0.08
N ALA A 244 18.22 -13.43 -1.28
CA ALA A 244 19.54 -13.31 -1.88
C ALA A 244 19.52 -12.34 -3.07
N TRP A 245 18.78 -11.24 -2.94
CA TRP A 245 18.82 -10.18 -3.93
C TRP A 245 20.19 -9.52 -3.97
N GLY A 246 20.75 -9.38 -5.18
CA GLY A 246 22.08 -8.83 -5.41
C GLY A 246 22.14 -7.31 -5.61
N GLY A 247 21.02 -6.64 -5.50
CA GLY A 247 20.88 -5.20 -5.80
C GLY A 247 20.21 -4.95 -7.14
N THR A 248 19.79 -3.71 -7.41
CA THR A 248 19.25 -3.29 -8.71
C THR A 248 20.38 -3.15 -9.71
N ARG A 249 20.42 -4.00 -10.73
CA ARG A 249 21.41 -3.93 -11.81
C ARG A 249 20.90 -3.15 -13.02
N SER A 250 19.60 -3.29 -13.30
CA SER A 250 18.88 -2.54 -14.33
C SER A 250 17.56 -2.04 -13.78
N PRO A 251 17.12 -0.82 -14.12
CA PRO A 251 15.76 -0.39 -13.81
C PRO A 251 14.76 -1.25 -14.57
N ASP A 252 13.54 -1.37 -14.04
CA ASP A 252 12.41 -1.92 -14.75
C ASP A 252 12.05 -1.04 -15.95
N ILE A 253 11.79 -1.67 -17.09
CA ILE A 253 11.41 -0.99 -18.33
C ILE A 253 9.90 -1.19 -18.52
N ILE A 254 9.14 -0.09 -18.44
CA ILE A 254 7.68 -0.13 -18.46
C ILE A 254 7.15 0.60 -19.68
N GLY A 255 6.26 -0.05 -20.44
CA GLY A 255 5.47 0.53 -21.51
C GLY A 255 3.98 0.54 -21.16
N GLN A 256 3.28 1.64 -21.50
CA GLN A 256 1.85 1.79 -21.27
C GLN A 256 1.18 2.43 -22.50
N VAL A 257 -0.02 1.97 -22.83
CA VAL A 257 -0.96 2.67 -23.71
C VAL A 257 -2.27 2.85 -22.95
N ARG A 258 -2.82 4.06 -22.98
CA ARG A 258 -4.04 4.41 -22.27
C ARG A 258 -4.99 5.22 -23.17
N VAL A 259 -6.27 4.87 -23.07
CA VAL A 259 -7.38 5.59 -23.69
C VAL A 259 -8.31 6.07 -22.57
N ASP A 260 -8.49 7.37 -22.41
CA ASP A 260 -9.37 7.99 -21.41
C ASP A 260 -10.45 8.80 -22.12
N GLN A 261 -11.69 8.35 -22.04
CA GLN A 261 -12.84 8.89 -22.76
C GLN A 261 -14.00 9.19 -21.79
N ALA A 262 -15.04 9.84 -22.28
CA ALA A 262 -16.24 10.12 -21.47
C ALA A 262 -16.93 8.86 -20.93
N TRP A 263 -16.87 7.75 -21.68
CA TRP A 263 -17.44 6.46 -21.26
C TRP A 263 -16.60 5.76 -20.19
N GLY A 264 -15.30 6.05 -20.10
CA GLY A 264 -14.42 5.38 -19.18
C GLY A 264 -12.94 5.41 -19.60
N LEU A 265 -12.20 4.41 -19.16
CA LEU A 265 -10.76 4.30 -19.40
C LEU A 265 -10.39 2.85 -19.73
N PHE A 266 -9.51 2.70 -20.70
CA PHE A 266 -8.84 1.44 -20.99
C PHE A 266 -7.32 1.65 -20.96
N GLN A 267 -6.59 0.71 -20.34
CA GLN A 267 -5.14 0.74 -20.21
C GLN A 267 -4.55 -0.64 -20.45
N LEU A 268 -3.48 -0.68 -21.23
CA LEU A 268 -2.56 -1.81 -21.31
C LEU A 268 -1.19 -1.38 -20.84
N ALA A 269 -0.55 -2.18 -19.99
CA ALA A 269 0.81 -1.96 -19.53
C ALA A 269 1.61 -3.25 -19.56
N ALA A 270 2.91 -3.12 -19.81
CA ALA A 270 3.86 -4.24 -19.77
C ALA A 270 5.16 -3.76 -19.10
N VAL A 271 5.85 -4.68 -18.43
CA VAL A 271 7.13 -4.42 -17.78
C VAL A 271 8.10 -5.55 -18.05
N ALA A 272 9.38 -5.21 -18.24
CA ALA A 272 10.52 -6.10 -18.15
C ALA A 272 11.25 -5.78 -16.83
N HIS A 273 11.45 -6.81 -15.99
CA HIS A 273 12.00 -6.74 -14.63
C HIS A 273 13.32 -7.50 -14.54
N ASP A 274 14.35 -6.90 -13.98
CA ASP A 274 15.67 -7.51 -13.79
C ASP A 274 15.74 -8.31 -12.48
N ILE A 275 15.98 -9.62 -12.60
CA ILE A 275 16.15 -10.53 -11.46
C ILE A 275 17.63 -10.82 -11.27
N HIS A 276 18.28 -10.05 -10.39
CA HIS A 276 19.69 -10.14 -10.09
C HIS A 276 19.93 -10.78 -8.72
N ALA A 277 20.52 -11.97 -8.72
CA ALA A 277 20.83 -12.71 -7.49
C ALA A 277 22.22 -12.38 -6.95
N GLY A 278 22.34 -12.40 -5.63
CA GLY A 278 23.62 -12.46 -4.94
C GLY A 278 24.26 -13.85 -5.05
N TYR A 279 25.19 -14.14 -4.16
CA TYR A 279 25.96 -15.36 -4.17
C TYR A 279 25.21 -16.56 -3.59
N TYR A 280 25.64 -17.78 -3.95
CA TYR A 280 25.12 -19.00 -3.33
C TYR A 280 25.44 -19.10 -1.84
N GLY A 281 26.53 -18.51 -1.38
CA GLY A 281 26.96 -18.45 0.01
C GLY A 281 27.31 -17.03 0.46
N ALA A 282 28.08 -16.92 1.53
CA ALA A 282 28.38 -15.63 2.14
C ALA A 282 29.40 -14.76 1.36
N THR A 283 30.12 -15.33 0.40
CA THR A 283 31.20 -14.65 -0.34
C THR A 283 31.16 -14.99 -1.82
N GLU A 284 31.79 -14.16 -2.64
CA GLU A 284 31.86 -14.30 -4.10
C GLU A 284 32.48 -15.61 -4.59
N VAL A 285 33.37 -16.20 -3.83
CA VAL A 285 33.99 -17.50 -4.19
C VAL A 285 33.00 -18.65 -4.24
N THR A 286 31.81 -18.48 -3.70
CA THR A 286 30.75 -19.49 -3.74
C THR A 286 29.99 -19.48 -5.08
N GLY A 287 30.27 -18.49 -5.95
CA GLY A 287 29.55 -18.30 -7.21
C GLY A 287 28.14 -17.79 -7.03
N HIS A 288 27.44 -17.59 -8.11
CA HIS A 288 26.06 -17.09 -8.17
C HIS A 288 25.31 -17.73 -9.37
N PRO A 289 23.97 -17.75 -9.36
CA PRO A 289 23.22 -18.09 -10.56
C PRO A 289 23.32 -16.97 -11.61
N ASP A 290 23.06 -17.31 -12.87
CA ASP A 290 22.91 -16.32 -13.94
C ASP A 290 21.67 -15.46 -13.71
N ASP A 291 21.78 -14.16 -14.04
CA ASP A 291 20.67 -13.23 -13.99
C ASP A 291 19.56 -13.63 -14.95
N LYS A 292 18.31 -13.24 -14.63
CA LYS A 292 17.15 -13.48 -15.50
C LYS A 292 16.31 -12.22 -15.63
N TRP A 293 15.59 -12.15 -16.74
CA TRP A 293 14.53 -11.17 -16.93
C TRP A 293 13.17 -11.78 -16.61
N GLY A 294 12.46 -11.17 -15.67
CA GLY A 294 11.05 -11.36 -15.44
C GLY A 294 10.22 -10.38 -16.27
N TRP A 295 8.93 -10.57 -16.31
CA TRP A 295 8.01 -9.68 -17.03
C TRP A 295 6.60 -9.75 -16.44
N ALA A 296 5.82 -8.68 -16.66
CA ALA A 296 4.39 -8.67 -16.39
C ALA A 296 3.63 -7.93 -17.49
N VAL A 297 2.36 -8.30 -17.66
CA VAL A 297 1.40 -7.61 -18.52
C VAL A 297 0.10 -7.38 -17.77
N GLN A 298 -0.54 -6.24 -18.00
CA GLN A 298 -1.75 -5.83 -17.32
C GLN A 298 -2.73 -5.19 -18.29
N ALA A 299 -4.01 -5.53 -18.14
CA ALA A 299 -5.12 -4.82 -18.76
C ALA A 299 -6.03 -4.25 -17.67
N ALA A 300 -6.46 -3.01 -17.83
CA ALA A 300 -7.35 -2.32 -16.89
C ALA A 300 -8.46 -1.57 -17.62
N LEU A 301 -9.69 -1.65 -17.10
CA LEU A 301 -10.90 -1.08 -17.69
C LEU A 301 -11.71 -0.37 -16.60
N SER A 302 -12.09 0.88 -16.84
CA SER A 302 -13.11 1.58 -16.07
C SER A 302 -14.29 1.91 -16.98
N ILE A 303 -15.49 1.61 -16.55
CA ILE A 303 -16.74 2.01 -17.22
C ILE A 303 -17.45 2.99 -16.29
N LYS A 304 -17.67 4.22 -16.76
CA LYS A 304 -18.29 5.32 -16.01
C LYS A 304 -19.75 5.50 -16.43
N ASN A 305 -20.54 6.09 -15.55
CA ASN A 305 -21.94 6.46 -15.83
C ASN A 305 -22.78 5.28 -16.35
N ILE A 306 -22.63 4.13 -15.73
CA ILE A 306 -23.45 2.94 -16.03
C ILE A 306 -24.92 3.19 -15.64
N PRO A 307 -25.91 2.48 -16.27
CA PRO A 307 -27.32 2.81 -16.11
C PRO A 307 -27.92 2.57 -14.71
N THR A 308 -27.14 2.09 -13.76
CA THR A 308 -27.58 1.80 -12.38
C THR A 308 -27.74 3.05 -11.53
N GLY A 309 -27.07 4.15 -11.86
CA GLY A 309 -27.15 5.43 -11.15
C GLY A 309 -26.21 6.48 -11.69
N ALA A 310 -26.46 7.74 -11.38
CA ALA A 310 -25.61 8.85 -11.79
C ALA A 310 -24.22 8.77 -11.14
N GLY A 311 -23.15 8.71 -11.94
CA GLY A 311 -21.78 8.60 -11.49
C GLY A 311 -21.36 7.20 -11.04
N ASP A 312 -22.22 6.20 -11.21
CA ASP A 312 -21.88 4.80 -10.95
C ASP A 312 -20.77 4.33 -11.89
N ASN A 313 -19.90 3.48 -11.39
CA ASN A 313 -18.77 2.97 -12.16
C ASN A 313 -18.41 1.54 -11.81
N ILE A 314 -17.81 0.87 -12.78
CA ILE A 314 -17.15 -0.43 -12.63
C ILE A 314 -15.68 -0.26 -12.99
N ASN A 315 -14.79 -0.78 -12.16
CA ASN A 315 -13.36 -0.85 -12.41
C ASN A 315 -12.93 -2.32 -12.40
N LEU A 316 -12.17 -2.74 -13.42
CA LEU A 316 -11.68 -4.10 -13.59
C LEU A 316 -10.21 -4.07 -13.97
N GLN A 317 -9.46 -5.06 -13.53
CA GLN A 317 -8.05 -5.21 -13.83
C GLN A 317 -7.69 -6.69 -13.86
N ALA A 318 -6.82 -7.08 -14.79
CA ALA A 318 -6.24 -8.40 -14.86
C ALA A 318 -4.74 -8.28 -15.14
N VAL A 319 -3.94 -9.16 -14.54
CA VAL A 319 -2.48 -9.15 -14.64
C VAL A 319 -1.95 -10.59 -14.73
N TYR A 320 -0.86 -10.76 -15.47
CA TYR A 320 -0.06 -11.96 -15.50
C TYR A 320 1.41 -11.60 -15.33
N THR A 321 2.16 -12.40 -14.55
CA THR A 321 3.59 -12.18 -14.31
C THR A 321 4.39 -13.48 -14.40
N ASP A 322 5.65 -13.37 -14.80
CA ASP A 322 6.66 -14.41 -14.70
C ASP A 322 7.94 -13.77 -14.16
N GLY A 323 8.32 -14.06 -12.92
CA GLY A 323 9.47 -13.47 -12.26
C GLY A 323 9.32 -11.96 -11.92
N ALA A 324 8.08 -11.45 -11.82
CA ALA A 324 7.79 -10.06 -11.50
C ALA A 324 6.54 -9.97 -10.61
N THR A 325 6.55 -10.71 -9.52
CA THR A 325 5.36 -11.01 -8.71
C THR A 325 4.74 -9.80 -8.05
N ARG A 326 5.53 -8.72 -7.79
CA ARG A 326 5.01 -7.49 -7.16
C ARG A 326 4.04 -6.72 -8.03
N TYR A 327 4.06 -6.95 -9.33
CA TYR A 327 3.09 -6.37 -10.27
C TYR A 327 1.70 -7.03 -10.21
N ASN A 328 1.56 -8.17 -9.50
CA ASN A 328 0.29 -8.82 -9.20
C ASN A 328 -0.08 -8.78 -7.72
N PHE A 329 0.89 -9.05 -6.85
CA PHE A 329 0.72 -8.99 -5.41
C PHE A 329 1.09 -7.61 -4.86
N GLN A 330 0.77 -6.57 -5.55
CA GLN A 330 1.01 -5.15 -5.33
C GLN A 330 2.12 -4.80 -4.28
N SER A 331 2.79 -3.69 -4.43
CA SER A 331 3.94 -3.30 -3.60
C SER A 331 3.62 -3.19 -2.10
N LEU A 332 2.37 -2.91 -1.73
CA LEU A 332 1.93 -2.85 -0.33
C LEU A 332 1.51 -4.21 0.24
N PHE A 333 1.58 -5.27 -0.54
CA PHE A 333 1.20 -6.61 -0.11
C PHE A 333 2.34 -7.28 0.69
N PRO A 334 2.04 -8.11 1.72
CA PRO A 334 3.07 -8.87 2.42
C PRO A 334 3.79 -9.83 1.48
N GLN A 335 5.06 -10.10 1.77
CA GLN A 335 5.87 -11.04 1.00
C GLN A 335 5.75 -12.49 1.49
N SER A 336 5.11 -12.69 2.62
CA SER A 336 4.88 -14.01 3.21
C SER A 336 3.62 -14.01 4.07
N PHE A 337 3.03 -15.18 4.20
CA PHE A 337 1.87 -15.43 5.02
C PHE A 337 2.18 -16.48 6.06
N PHE A 338 1.70 -16.31 7.28
CA PHE A 338 1.53 -17.36 8.26
C PHE A 338 0.36 -17.01 9.18
N MET A 339 -0.65 -17.83 9.12
CA MET A 339 -1.94 -17.62 9.78
C MET A 339 -2.31 -18.87 10.55
N PHE A 340 -3.02 -18.68 11.66
CA PHE A 340 -3.42 -19.76 12.54
C PHE A 340 -4.91 -19.68 12.85
N SER A 341 -5.54 -20.83 12.95
CA SER A 341 -6.94 -20.94 13.38
C SER A 341 -7.16 -22.11 14.34
N GLY A 342 -8.40 -22.46 14.60
CA GLY A 342 -8.76 -23.53 15.54
C GLY A 342 -8.07 -24.87 15.26
N SER A 343 -7.98 -25.71 16.29
CA SER A 343 -7.30 -26.99 16.23
C SER A 343 -8.12 -28.07 15.53
N GLY A 344 -7.43 -28.98 14.82
CA GLY A 344 -7.93 -30.29 14.45
C GLY A 344 -7.61 -31.35 15.50
N ASN A 345 -8.07 -32.58 15.30
CA ASN A 345 -7.75 -33.71 16.19
C ASN A 345 -6.23 -34.03 16.14
N GLY A 346 -5.57 -33.99 17.29
CA GLY A 346 -4.16 -34.36 17.43
C GLY A 346 -3.17 -33.26 17.07
N ALA A 347 -3.60 -32.05 16.73
CA ALA A 347 -2.76 -30.90 16.46
C ALA A 347 -2.99 -29.78 17.50
N TYR A 348 -1.97 -28.97 17.76
CA TYR A 348 -2.06 -27.80 18.63
C TYR A 348 -2.98 -26.74 18.02
N GLN A 349 -2.77 -26.42 16.75
CA GLN A 349 -3.61 -25.53 15.94
C GLN A 349 -3.53 -25.94 14.47
N SER A 350 -4.42 -25.40 13.63
CA SER A 350 -4.20 -25.39 12.20
C SER A 350 -3.36 -24.17 11.81
N THR A 351 -2.59 -24.32 10.75
CA THR A 351 -1.75 -23.26 10.18
C THR A 351 -1.84 -23.24 8.65
N GLY A 352 -1.76 -22.06 8.07
CA GLY A 352 -1.53 -21.84 6.66
C GLY A 352 -0.38 -20.88 6.49
N PHE A 353 0.54 -21.22 5.60
CA PHE A 353 1.65 -20.36 5.23
C PHE A 353 1.92 -20.40 3.74
N ALA A 354 2.44 -19.31 3.22
CA ALA A 354 2.81 -19.18 1.84
C ALA A 354 3.80 -18.02 1.68
N GLY A 355 4.58 -18.01 0.62
CA GLY A 355 5.52 -16.94 0.37
C GLY A 355 5.43 -16.42 -1.06
N ILE A 356 5.80 -15.16 -1.25
CA ILE A 356 5.88 -14.48 -2.54
C ILE A 356 7.36 -14.26 -2.86
N ALA A 357 7.76 -14.63 -4.08
CA ALA A 357 9.11 -14.44 -4.60
C ALA A 357 9.08 -14.22 -6.11
N ASP A 358 10.05 -13.53 -6.66
CA ASP A 358 10.25 -13.45 -8.11
C ASP A 358 10.94 -14.69 -8.64
N GLY A 359 11.80 -15.30 -7.84
CA GLY A 359 12.49 -16.52 -8.19
C GLY A 359 13.03 -17.29 -6.99
N VAL A 360 13.38 -18.53 -7.24
CA VAL A 360 13.94 -19.47 -6.26
C VAL A 360 15.16 -20.14 -6.86
N PHE A 361 16.21 -20.32 -6.06
CA PHE A 361 17.39 -21.07 -6.46
C PHE A 361 18.03 -21.76 -5.25
N GLY A 362 18.93 -22.68 -5.50
CA GLY A 362 19.79 -23.32 -4.53
C GLY A 362 21.22 -23.40 -5.04
N VAL A 363 22.16 -23.84 -4.19
CA VAL A 363 23.56 -23.98 -4.59
C VAL A 363 23.68 -24.86 -5.86
N GLY A 364 24.31 -24.28 -6.89
CA GLY A 364 24.53 -24.96 -8.18
C GLY A 364 23.34 -25.02 -9.12
N THR A 365 22.20 -24.35 -8.79
CA THR A 365 21.06 -24.23 -9.70
C THR A 365 20.95 -22.82 -10.27
N GLY A 366 20.29 -22.65 -11.42
CA GLY A 366 19.85 -21.35 -11.91
C GLY A 366 18.61 -20.86 -11.15
N ILE A 367 18.23 -19.60 -11.37
CA ILE A 367 17.00 -19.02 -10.85
C ILE A 367 15.81 -19.67 -11.54
N ASP A 368 14.87 -20.23 -10.80
CA ASP A 368 13.56 -20.69 -11.28
C ASP A 368 12.51 -19.63 -10.99
N THR A 369 11.96 -19.01 -12.03
CA THR A 369 11.04 -17.87 -11.90
C THR A 369 9.67 -18.32 -11.42
N VAL A 370 9.01 -17.45 -10.68
CA VAL A 370 7.67 -17.68 -10.11
C VAL A 370 6.63 -17.01 -11.00
N LYS A 371 5.59 -17.76 -11.33
CA LYS A 371 4.50 -17.30 -12.20
C LYS A 371 3.28 -16.92 -11.37
N THR A 372 2.65 -15.81 -11.74
CA THR A 372 1.40 -15.42 -11.12
C THR A 372 0.38 -14.91 -12.13
N TRP A 373 -0.88 -15.02 -11.79
CA TRP A 373 -1.94 -14.27 -12.45
C TRP A 373 -2.96 -13.80 -11.43
N GLY A 374 -3.67 -12.74 -11.76
CA GLY A 374 -4.68 -12.22 -10.86
C GLY A 374 -5.68 -11.30 -11.55
N VAL A 375 -6.78 -11.09 -10.86
CA VAL A 375 -7.84 -10.16 -11.27
C VAL A 375 -8.31 -9.40 -10.04
N ARG A 376 -8.65 -8.13 -10.21
CA ARG A 376 -9.35 -7.34 -9.19
C ARG A 376 -10.30 -6.37 -9.82
N GLY A 377 -11.27 -5.93 -9.05
CA GLY A 377 -12.21 -4.93 -9.49
C GLY A 377 -13.27 -4.62 -8.46
N GLY A 378 -14.18 -3.76 -8.84
CA GLY A 378 -15.31 -3.40 -7.99
C GLY A 378 -16.30 -2.50 -8.70
N TYR A 379 -17.43 -2.37 -8.06
CA TYR A 379 -18.56 -1.53 -8.47
C TYR A 379 -18.84 -0.51 -7.37
N THR A 380 -19.06 0.74 -7.76
CA THR A 380 -19.47 1.81 -6.87
C THR A 380 -20.85 2.31 -7.29
N HIS A 381 -21.78 2.38 -6.33
CA HIS A 381 -23.12 2.94 -6.49
C HIS A 381 -23.29 4.21 -5.66
N ASN A 382 -23.77 5.26 -6.30
CA ASN A 382 -24.04 6.55 -5.67
C ASN A 382 -25.53 6.67 -5.35
N TRP A 383 -25.92 6.41 -4.11
CA TRP A 383 -27.30 6.53 -3.63
C TRP A 383 -27.80 7.98 -3.66
N SER A 384 -26.91 8.91 -3.39
CA SER A 384 -27.16 10.35 -3.35
C SER A 384 -25.84 11.11 -3.49
N PRO A 385 -25.84 12.44 -3.65
CA PRO A 385 -24.61 13.24 -3.65
C PRO A 385 -23.75 13.07 -2.38
N ASN A 386 -24.34 12.61 -1.29
CA ASN A 386 -23.69 12.48 0.01
C ASN A 386 -23.45 11.03 0.44
N TRP A 387 -23.92 10.04 -0.31
CA TRP A 387 -23.85 8.65 0.09
C TRP A 387 -23.54 7.73 -1.08
N ALA A 388 -22.47 6.95 -0.94
CA ALA A 388 -22.04 5.94 -1.89
C ALA A 388 -21.75 4.61 -1.18
N SER A 389 -21.88 3.50 -1.89
CA SER A 389 -21.47 2.19 -1.43
C SER A 389 -20.73 1.46 -2.54
N GLY A 390 -19.78 0.60 -2.16
CA GLY A 390 -18.99 -0.19 -3.09
C GLY A 390 -18.93 -1.66 -2.69
N ILE A 391 -18.83 -2.51 -3.68
CA ILE A 391 -18.40 -3.90 -3.53
C ILE A 391 -17.15 -4.11 -4.36
N TYR A 392 -16.21 -4.87 -3.84
CA TYR A 392 -14.94 -5.10 -4.52
C TYR A 392 -14.38 -6.49 -4.20
N GLY A 393 -13.44 -6.92 -5.00
CA GLY A 393 -12.71 -8.15 -4.74
C GLY A 393 -11.45 -8.25 -5.58
N GLY A 394 -10.60 -9.16 -5.18
CA GLY A 394 -9.39 -9.51 -5.91
C GLY A 394 -9.05 -10.97 -5.66
N TYR A 395 -8.44 -11.58 -6.64
CA TYR A 395 -7.93 -12.94 -6.59
C TYR A 395 -6.59 -13.00 -7.28
N ALA A 396 -5.64 -13.70 -6.68
CA ALA A 396 -4.36 -13.99 -7.29
C ALA A 396 -3.94 -15.44 -7.01
N GLN A 397 -3.31 -16.03 -7.99
CA GLN A 397 -2.66 -17.34 -7.92
C GLN A 397 -1.16 -17.17 -8.11
N LEU A 398 -0.39 -17.89 -7.30
CA LEU A 398 1.06 -17.99 -7.42
C LEU A 398 1.46 -19.45 -7.63
N LYS A 399 2.34 -19.68 -8.61
CA LYS A 399 2.89 -20.98 -8.93
C LYS A 399 4.41 -20.91 -9.01
N TYR A 400 5.05 -21.76 -8.25
CA TYR A 400 6.48 -22.01 -8.36
C TYR A 400 6.78 -22.91 -9.56
N GLY A 401 7.95 -22.74 -10.16
CA GLY A 401 8.46 -23.66 -11.16
C GLY A 401 8.85 -25.02 -10.55
N ASP A 402 9.10 -26.01 -11.38
CA ASP A 402 9.35 -27.39 -10.93
C ASP A 402 10.65 -27.50 -10.10
N THR A 403 11.71 -26.80 -10.50
CA THR A 403 12.97 -26.76 -9.74
C THR A 403 12.79 -26.07 -8.41
N GLY A 404 12.12 -24.92 -8.38
CA GLY A 404 11.81 -24.18 -7.16
C GLY A 404 10.98 -25.00 -6.18
N LYS A 405 9.94 -25.69 -6.66
CA LYS A 405 9.14 -26.64 -5.86
C LYS A 405 9.98 -27.74 -5.26
N ALA A 406 10.82 -28.39 -6.06
CA ALA A 406 11.68 -29.48 -5.60
C ALA A 406 12.60 -29.01 -4.48
N LEU A 407 13.25 -27.85 -4.65
CA LEU A 407 14.13 -27.23 -3.66
C LEU A 407 13.37 -26.90 -2.35
N ILE A 408 12.24 -26.26 -2.43
CA ILE A 408 11.39 -25.89 -1.28
C ILE A 408 10.93 -27.17 -0.57
N CYS A 409 10.48 -28.17 -1.30
CA CYS A 409 9.96 -29.42 -0.73
C CYS A 409 11.03 -30.29 -0.07
N THR A 410 12.28 -30.13 -0.44
CA THR A 410 13.41 -30.75 0.31
C THR A 410 13.47 -30.23 1.74
N ASN A 411 13.36 -28.92 1.95
CA ASN A 411 13.34 -28.32 3.29
C ASN A 411 12.05 -28.63 4.05
N PHE A 412 10.91 -28.71 3.36
CA PHE A 412 9.64 -29.13 3.96
C PHE A 412 9.73 -30.52 4.58
N GLY A 413 10.44 -31.45 3.93
CA GLY A 413 10.65 -32.81 4.45
C GLY A 413 11.22 -32.87 5.86
N ALA A 414 11.96 -31.84 6.30
CA ALA A 414 12.50 -31.76 7.67
C ALA A 414 11.46 -31.57 8.77
N ILE A 415 10.25 -31.06 8.43
CA ILE A 415 9.17 -30.81 9.37
C ILE A 415 7.90 -31.61 9.07
N ALA A 416 7.82 -32.23 7.89
CA ALA A 416 6.65 -32.97 7.44
C ALA A 416 6.44 -34.25 8.31
N LEU A 417 5.21 -34.49 8.71
CA LEU A 417 4.79 -35.75 9.31
C LEU A 417 4.30 -36.73 8.24
N ALA A 418 4.18 -37.99 8.60
CA ALA A 418 3.71 -39.04 7.68
C ALA A 418 2.36 -38.66 7.05
N GLY A 419 2.29 -38.74 5.71
CA GLY A 419 1.13 -38.35 4.93
C GLY A 419 1.02 -36.86 4.60
N ALA A 420 1.95 -36.01 5.04
CA ALA A 420 1.99 -34.63 4.61
C ALA A 420 2.44 -34.51 3.14
N THR A 421 1.86 -33.57 2.41
CA THR A 421 2.21 -33.27 1.03
C THR A 421 2.76 -31.87 0.91
N CYS A 422 3.81 -31.72 0.10
CA CYS A 422 4.43 -30.44 -0.19
C CYS A 422 3.93 -29.86 -1.51
N ASN A 423 3.37 -28.68 -1.46
CA ASN A 423 3.16 -27.84 -2.64
C ASN A 423 3.18 -26.37 -2.21
N PRO A 424 4.21 -25.59 -2.55
CA PRO A 424 4.34 -24.18 -2.15
C PRO A 424 3.44 -23.23 -2.94
N ASP A 425 2.71 -23.69 -3.94
CA ASP A 425 1.72 -22.89 -4.67
C ASP A 425 0.60 -22.46 -3.73
N PHE A 426 0.00 -21.33 -4.02
CA PHE A 426 -1.17 -20.87 -3.28
C PHE A 426 -2.05 -19.94 -4.10
N ASN A 427 -3.28 -19.74 -3.61
CA ASN A 427 -4.16 -18.70 -4.08
C ASN A 427 -4.49 -17.77 -2.92
N PHE A 428 -4.75 -16.51 -3.23
CA PHE A 428 -5.22 -15.55 -2.24
C PHE A 428 -6.40 -14.76 -2.80
N ALA A 429 -7.46 -14.65 -2.02
CA ALA A 429 -8.67 -13.94 -2.37
C ALA A 429 -9.04 -12.91 -1.32
N VAL A 430 -9.56 -11.77 -1.76
CA VAL A 430 -10.19 -10.76 -0.91
C VAL A 430 -11.52 -10.38 -1.52
N VAL A 431 -12.56 -10.27 -0.70
CA VAL A 431 -13.87 -9.72 -1.07
C VAL A 431 -14.30 -8.75 0.02
N GLY A 432 -14.77 -7.58 -0.37
CA GLY A 432 -15.18 -6.55 0.59
C GLY A 432 -16.34 -5.70 0.08
N ALA A 433 -16.92 -5.00 1.02
CA ALA A 433 -17.94 -4.00 0.78
C ALA A 433 -17.76 -2.80 1.69
N ASN A 434 -18.05 -1.62 1.19
CA ASN A 434 -17.95 -0.40 1.96
C ASN A 434 -19.13 0.54 1.73
N THR A 435 -19.22 1.52 2.62
CA THR A 435 -20.12 2.63 2.49
C THR A 435 -19.40 3.91 2.89
N VAL A 436 -19.68 4.99 2.16
CA VAL A 436 -19.07 6.30 2.35
C VAL A 436 -20.14 7.35 2.50
N TRP A 437 -20.13 8.08 3.60
CA TRP A 437 -20.98 9.21 3.86
C TRP A 437 -20.17 10.51 3.84
N THR A 438 -20.58 11.44 2.97
CA THR A 438 -19.92 12.75 2.78
C THR A 438 -20.90 13.87 3.17
N PRO A 439 -21.07 14.16 4.49
CA PRO A 439 -22.05 15.13 4.97
C PRO A 439 -21.82 16.55 4.44
N VAL A 440 -20.56 16.92 4.25
CA VAL A 440 -20.13 18.19 3.68
C VAL A 440 -18.93 17.99 2.77
N LYS A 441 -18.74 18.89 1.82
CA LYS A 441 -17.62 18.84 0.87
C LYS A 441 -16.29 18.65 1.60
N GLY A 442 -15.53 17.63 1.20
CA GLY A 442 -14.20 17.31 1.72
C GLY A 442 -14.18 16.57 3.05
N LEU A 443 -15.32 16.28 3.71
CA LEU A 443 -15.37 15.42 4.90
C LEU A 443 -16.10 14.12 4.55
N ALA A 444 -15.45 12.99 4.73
CA ALA A 444 -16.00 11.67 4.47
C ALA A 444 -15.85 10.75 5.68
N PHE A 445 -16.85 9.94 5.94
CA PHE A 445 -16.85 8.82 6.87
C PHE A 445 -17.03 7.54 6.07
N THR A 446 -16.12 6.58 6.27
CA THR A 446 -16.14 5.30 5.57
C THR A 446 -16.21 4.16 6.56
N ALA A 447 -17.06 3.19 6.29
CA ALA A 447 -17.03 1.87 6.90
C ALA A 447 -16.78 0.84 5.81
N ASP A 448 -15.82 -0.06 6.04
CA ASP A 448 -15.42 -1.10 5.10
C ASP A 448 -15.31 -2.44 5.83
N VAL A 449 -15.82 -3.50 5.26
CA VAL A 449 -15.69 -4.87 5.78
C VAL A 449 -15.14 -5.74 4.68
N SER A 450 -14.10 -6.50 4.98
CA SER A 450 -13.52 -7.44 4.02
C SER A 450 -13.31 -8.83 4.63
N TRP A 451 -13.43 -9.81 3.76
CA TRP A 451 -13.07 -11.20 4.01
C TRP A 451 -11.88 -11.55 3.11
N SER A 452 -10.87 -12.20 3.69
CA SER A 452 -9.70 -12.72 2.99
C SER A 452 -9.56 -14.21 3.19
N ARG A 453 -9.00 -14.91 2.18
CA ARG A 453 -8.73 -16.34 2.22
C ARG A 453 -7.37 -16.64 1.61
N LEU A 454 -6.55 -17.34 2.40
CA LEU A 454 -5.35 -18.03 1.93
C LEU A 454 -5.72 -19.49 1.64
N ASP A 455 -5.70 -19.87 0.38
CA ASP A 455 -5.88 -21.24 -0.10
C ASP A 455 -4.46 -21.80 -0.40
N GLN A 456 -3.84 -22.38 0.62
CA GLN A 456 -2.54 -23.04 0.50
C GLN A 456 -2.69 -24.42 -0.13
N LYS A 457 -1.59 -24.96 -0.67
CA LYS A 457 -1.61 -26.28 -1.32
C LYS A 457 -0.83 -27.34 -0.56
N TYR A 458 -0.28 -27.01 0.58
CA TYR A 458 0.23 -28.00 1.53
C TYR A 458 -0.92 -28.73 2.19
N SER A 459 -0.72 -30.00 2.54
CA SER A 459 -1.72 -30.78 3.29
C SER A 459 -1.08 -31.71 4.31
N GLY A 460 -1.90 -32.24 5.22
CA GLY A 460 -1.45 -33.11 6.31
C GLY A 460 -1.04 -32.32 7.55
N ALA A 461 0.03 -32.72 8.20
CA ALA A 461 0.52 -32.07 9.42
C ALA A 461 2.04 -31.95 9.43
N ILE A 462 2.52 -30.97 10.21
CA ILE A 462 3.96 -30.69 10.40
C ILE A 462 4.32 -30.66 11.89
N ALA A 463 5.55 -31.07 12.21
CA ALA A 463 6.18 -30.81 13.50
C ALA A 463 6.93 -29.47 13.42
N SER A 464 6.27 -28.37 13.80
CA SER A 464 6.89 -27.05 13.82
C SER A 464 7.92 -26.95 14.95
N PRO A 465 9.09 -26.36 14.71
CA PRO A 465 10.06 -26.07 15.78
C PRO A 465 9.64 -24.92 16.69
N GLY A 466 8.47 -24.31 16.42
CA GLY A 466 7.96 -23.11 17.07
C GLY A 466 8.32 -21.83 16.28
N ILE A 467 7.55 -20.79 16.53
CA ILE A 467 7.71 -19.47 15.87
C ILE A 467 7.74 -18.42 16.96
N ALA A 468 8.94 -18.01 17.36
CA ALA A 468 9.13 -17.04 18.44
C ALA A 468 8.43 -15.69 18.15
N THR A 469 8.49 -15.21 16.91
CA THR A 469 7.87 -13.95 16.48
C THR A 469 6.34 -13.94 16.57
N ALA A 470 5.71 -15.14 16.58
CA ALA A 470 4.28 -15.30 16.73
C ALA A 470 3.89 -15.93 18.10
N ALA A 471 4.86 -16.13 19.00
CA ALA A 471 4.71 -16.83 20.28
C ALA A 471 4.00 -18.20 20.13
N LYS A 472 4.38 -18.95 19.09
CA LYS A 472 3.88 -20.29 18.83
C LYS A 472 4.83 -21.34 19.36
N PRO A 473 4.35 -22.34 20.14
CA PRO A 473 5.21 -23.39 20.68
C PRO A 473 5.67 -24.37 19.60
N ALA A 474 6.75 -25.07 19.88
CA ALA A 474 7.09 -26.29 19.14
C ALA A 474 5.99 -27.33 19.37
N ALA A 475 5.29 -27.70 18.31
CA ALA A 475 4.13 -28.58 18.37
C ALA A 475 3.77 -29.11 16.97
N VAL A 476 2.82 -30.04 16.94
CA VAL A 476 2.19 -30.49 15.70
C VAL A 476 1.13 -29.48 15.27
N TYR A 477 1.21 -29.04 14.01
CA TYR A 477 0.23 -28.16 13.37
C TYR A 477 -0.37 -28.86 12.16
N GLU A 478 -1.70 -28.71 12.00
CA GLU A 478 -2.42 -29.21 10.84
C GLU A 478 -2.39 -28.14 9.73
N LEU A 479 -2.07 -28.56 8.50
CA LEU A 479 -2.01 -27.68 7.35
C LEU A 479 -3.40 -27.50 6.76
N LYS A 480 -3.94 -26.28 6.86
CA LYS A 480 -5.29 -25.91 6.37
C LYS A 480 -5.31 -24.53 5.78
N ASP A 481 -6.26 -24.31 4.88
CA ASP A 481 -6.62 -22.97 4.43
C ASP A 481 -7.00 -22.07 5.59
N GLN A 482 -6.71 -20.79 5.46
CA GLN A 482 -6.98 -19.79 6.48
C GLN A 482 -7.90 -18.70 5.94
N ASN A 483 -8.78 -18.20 6.79
CA ASN A 483 -9.69 -17.10 6.47
C ASN A 483 -9.59 -16.01 7.53
N SER A 484 -9.92 -14.79 7.14
CA SER A 484 -9.99 -13.69 8.07
C SER A 484 -11.05 -12.66 7.67
N VAL A 485 -11.63 -12.01 8.66
CA VAL A 485 -12.57 -10.91 8.46
C VAL A 485 -12.07 -9.71 9.26
N SER A 486 -12.10 -8.55 8.63
CA SER A 486 -11.73 -7.30 9.27
C SER A 486 -12.65 -6.16 8.86
N MET A 487 -12.69 -5.12 9.68
CA MET A 487 -13.49 -3.92 9.47
C MET A 487 -12.61 -2.69 9.64
N LEU A 488 -12.71 -1.75 8.70
CA LEU A 488 -12.10 -0.43 8.75
C LEU A 488 -13.18 0.63 8.96
N LEU A 489 -12.95 1.52 9.91
CA LEU A 489 -13.70 2.76 10.10
C LEU A 489 -12.75 3.93 9.86
N ARG A 490 -13.13 4.86 8.98
CA ARG A 490 -12.32 6.02 8.60
C ARG A 490 -13.11 7.30 8.68
N ALA A 491 -12.48 8.33 9.24
CA ALA A 491 -12.88 9.71 9.06
C ALA A 491 -11.76 10.47 8.33
N GLN A 492 -12.09 11.16 7.24
CA GLN A 492 -11.11 11.92 6.46
C GLN A 492 -11.64 13.30 6.10
N ARG A 493 -10.80 14.33 6.30
CA ARG A 493 -11.05 15.71 5.87
C ARG A 493 -9.97 16.15 4.90
N ASN A 494 -10.38 16.42 3.65
CA ASN A 494 -9.51 17.04 2.63
C ASN A 494 -9.62 18.57 2.70
N PHE A 495 -8.54 19.28 2.44
CA PHE A 495 -8.46 20.76 2.44
C PHE A 495 -7.63 21.28 1.27
#